data_68c996a2bccbf3eeee1c65bd1ce156cb
#
_entry.id   68c996a2bccbf3eeee1c65bd1ce156cb
#
_cell.length_a   1.000
_cell.length_b   1.000
_cell.length_c   1.000
_cell.angle_alpha   90.00
_cell.angle_beta   90.00
_cell.angle_gamma   90.00
#
_symmetry.space_group_name_H-M   'P 1'
#
loop_
_entity.id
_entity.type
_entity.pdbx_description
1 polymer ?
#
loop_
_entity_poly.entity_id
_entity_poly.type
_entity_poly.pdbx_seq_one_letter_code
_entity_poly.pdbx_strand_id
1 'polypeptide(L)'
;MFANYLIGLREGLEAALVVTILIAYVVKIGRRDVLGRLWLGVGLAVLLALSVGAILTYGAYGLTFEAQEAIGGSLSIVATGLVTWMVFWMLRTAKDMRSELQGAVDRAIAGAAWGLVAVAFLAVGREGIETALFLWSAVQATGATTMPLVGAGLGLVTAVALGWLVYRGVLRIDLARFFTWTGALLIVVAGGVLAYGVHDLQEAGILPGLGALAFDVSGAVPPGSWYGTLLKGTVNFSPATTWLEAITWVLYVVPTLTVYLRLSRRGRRARPAPSVPGPSVPAPSASAPDAAPAPAPADGDPARVADAPAAR
;
A
#
# COMPACT_ATOMS: atom_id res chain seq x y z
N MET A 1 19.88 7.39 -2.55
CA MET A 1 18.90 8.49 -2.46
C MET A 1 17.62 8.21 -3.24
N PHE A 2 17.70 7.91 -4.56
CA PHE A 2 16.49 7.68 -5.39
C PHE A 2 15.66 6.45 -4.96
N ALA A 3 16.29 5.31 -4.64
CA ALA A 3 15.58 4.13 -4.12
C ALA A 3 14.81 4.46 -2.83
N ASN A 4 15.43 5.18 -1.90
CA ASN A 4 14.81 5.58 -0.65
C ASN A 4 13.69 6.61 -0.85
N TYR A 5 13.83 7.50 -1.84
CA TYR A 5 12.73 8.36 -2.29
C TYR A 5 11.54 7.54 -2.79
N LEU A 6 11.77 6.50 -3.61
CA LEU A 6 10.69 5.65 -4.11
C LEU A 6 10.03 4.79 -3.01
N ILE A 7 10.81 4.32 -2.04
CA ILE A 7 10.29 3.65 -0.85
C ILE A 7 9.39 4.61 -0.08
N GLY A 8 9.90 5.78 0.31
CA GLY A 8 9.12 6.78 1.03
C GLY A 8 7.89 7.29 0.26
N LEU A 9 8.01 7.45 -1.06
CA LEU A 9 6.88 7.81 -1.93
C LEU A 9 5.82 6.71 -1.93
N ARG A 10 6.22 5.45 -2.04
CA ARG A 10 5.30 4.32 -2.13
C ARG A 10 4.57 4.11 -0.80
N GLU A 11 5.31 3.94 0.29
CA GLU A 11 4.71 3.71 1.61
C GLU A 11 3.89 4.92 2.07
N GLY A 12 4.41 6.13 1.79
CA GLY A 12 3.68 7.36 2.05
C GLY A 12 2.37 7.47 1.26
N LEU A 13 2.34 7.04 -0.01
CA LEU A 13 1.09 6.99 -0.80
C LEU A 13 0.12 5.95 -0.25
N GLU A 14 0.60 4.77 0.20
CA GLU A 14 -0.25 3.76 0.83
C GLU A 14 -0.89 4.32 2.11
N ALA A 15 -0.08 4.89 3.01
CA ALA A 15 -0.59 5.55 4.21
C ALA A 15 -1.56 6.71 3.89
N ALA A 16 -1.23 7.56 2.91
CA ALA A 16 -2.07 8.68 2.50
C ALA A 16 -3.41 8.20 1.91
N LEU A 17 -3.42 7.10 1.15
CA LEU A 17 -4.65 6.50 0.63
C LEU A 17 -5.51 5.92 1.74
N VAL A 18 -4.91 5.19 2.69
CA VAL A 18 -5.61 4.67 3.87
C VAL A 18 -6.29 5.80 4.63
N VAL A 19 -5.53 6.85 4.98
CA VAL A 19 -6.05 8.03 5.71
C VAL A 19 -7.15 8.73 4.89
N THR A 20 -6.95 8.90 3.58
CA THR A 20 -7.94 9.51 2.69
C THR A 20 -9.24 8.71 2.63
N ILE A 21 -9.17 7.37 2.53
CA ILE A 21 -10.35 6.49 2.52
C ILE A 21 -11.09 6.59 3.86
N LEU A 22 -10.37 6.55 4.98
CA LEU A 22 -10.95 6.66 6.31
C LEU A 22 -11.64 8.01 6.52
N ILE A 23 -10.98 9.12 6.19
CA ILE A 23 -11.55 10.47 6.30
C ILE A 23 -12.78 10.62 5.39
N ALA A 24 -12.63 10.26 4.11
CA ALA A 24 -13.72 10.38 3.14
C ALA A 24 -14.95 9.56 3.56
N TYR A 25 -14.75 8.37 4.12
CA TYR A 25 -15.83 7.53 4.60
C TYR A 25 -16.51 8.11 5.84
N VAL A 26 -15.75 8.54 6.86
CA VAL A 26 -16.27 9.18 8.08
C VAL A 26 -17.05 10.45 7.75
N VAL A 27 -16.55 11.26 6.81
CA VAL A 27 -17.27 12.47 6.32
C VAL A 27 -18.55 12.09 5.58
N LYS A 28 -18.50 11.06 4.74
CA LYS A 28 -19.67 10.57 3.95
C LYS A 28 -20.82 10.10 4.85
N ILE A 29 -20.52 9.42 5.97
CA ILE A 29 -21.53 8.96 6.94
C ILE A 29 -21.95 10.05 7.94
N GLY A 30 -21.46 11.30 7.77
CA GLY A 30 -21.84 12.46 8.61
C GLY A 30 -21.17 12.51 9.99
N ARG A 31 -20.23 11.61 10.32
CA ARG A 31 -19.60 11.48 11.63
C ARG A 31 -18.30 12.27 11.77
N ARG A 32 -18.35 13.56 11.44
CA ARG A 32 -17.17 14.46 11.57
C ARG A 32 -16.67 14.61 13.01
N ASP A 33 -17.51 14.34 13.99
CA ASP A 33 -17.22 14.35 15.43
C ASP A 33 -16.09 13.39 15.82
N VAL A 34 -15.90 12.31 15.06
CA VAL A 34 -14.87 11.29 15.33
C VAL A 34 -13.54 11.51 14.60
N LEU A 35 -13.41 12.56 13.78
CA LEU A 35 -12.17 12.86 13.05
C LEU A 35 -10.98 13.10 13.98
N GLY A 36 -11.18 13.72 15.15
CA GLY A 36 -10.11 13.89 16.15
C GLY A 36 -9.53 12.57 16.63
N ARG A 37 -10.37 11.54 16.80
CA ARG A 37 -9.93 10.18 17.19
C ARG A 37 -9.15 9.49 16.07
N LEU A 38 -9.58 9.68 14.83
CA LEU A 38 -8.84 9.18 13.67
C LEU A 38 -7.43 9.78 13.63
N TRP A 39 -7.30 11.09 13.77
CA TRP A 39 -6.01 11.77 13.79
C TRP A 39 -5.14 11.39 14.99
N LEU A 40 -5.75 11.09 16.14
CA LEU A 40 -5.03 10.53 17.29
C LEU A 40 -4.40 9.18 16.94
N GLY A 41 -5.18 8.27 16.29
CA GLY A 41 -4.65 6.99 15.82
C GLY A 41 -3.50 7.15 14.83
N VAL A 42 -3.62 8.05 13.86
CA VAL A 42 -2.54 8.37 12.90
C VAL A 42 -1.31 8.91 13.64
N GLY A 43 -1.48 9.84 14.58
CA GLY A 43 -0.37 10.40 15.36
C GLY A 43 0.37 9.36 16.18
N LEU A 44 -0.36 8.44 16.83
CA LEU A 44 0.23 7.32 17.56
C LEU A 44 1.00 6.36 16.64
N ALA A 45 0.48 6.13 15.42
CA ALA A 45 1.16 5.30 14.41
C ALA A 45 2.49 5.94 13.96
N VAL A 46 2.49 7.24 13.72
CA VAL A 46 3.72 7.98 13.37
C VAL A 46 4.73 7.93 14.52
N LEU A 47 4.28 8.13 15.76
CA LEU A 47 5.14 8.00 16.96
C LEU A 47 5.75 6.60 17.06
N LEU A 48 4.96 5.56 16.85
CA LEU A 48 5.44 4.17 16.84
C LEU A 48 6.53 3.97 15.76
N ALA A 49 6.28 4.42 14.53
CA ALA A 49 7.22 4.29 13.42
C ALA A 49 8.56 4.99 13.71
N LEU A 50 8.51 6.21 14.25
CA LEU A 50 9.70 6.96 14.66
C LEU A 50 10.44 6.26 15.80
N SER A 51 9.72 5.69 16.77
CA SER A 51 10.31 4.94 17.88
C SER A 51 11.03 3.68 17.40
N VAL A 52 10.40 2.91 16.50
CA VAL A 52 11.01 1.73 15.88
C VAL A 52 12.26 2.12 15.10
N GLY A 53 12.20 3.17 14.26
CA GLY A 53 13.36 3.67 13.52
C GLY A 53 14.51 4.11 14.43
N ALA A 54 14.19 4.80 15.53
CA ALA A 54 15.18 5.21 16.53
C ALA A 54 15.84 4.01 17.24
N ILE A 55 15.04 3.02 17.67
CA ILE A 55 15.54 1.81 18.33
C ILE A 55 16.47 1.03 17.38
N LEU A 56 16.08 0.86 16.13
CA LEU A 56 16.87 0.17 15.13
C LEU A 56 18.19 0.92 14.84
N THR A 57 18.16 2.25 14.80
CA THR A 57 19.33 3.07 14.49
C THR A 57 20.32 3.14 15.66
N TYR A 58 19.81 3.27 16.90
CA TYR A 58 20.65 3.49 18.08
C TYR A 58 20.87 2.24 18.94
N GLY A 59 20.09 1.18 18.73
CA GLY A 59 20.17 -0.04 19.54
C GLY A 59 21.43 -0.90 19.30
N ALA A 60 22.13 -0.68 18.18
CA ALA A 60 23.31 -1.47 17.80
C ALA A 60 24.65 -0.93 18.39
N TYR A 61 24.61 0.15 19.16
CA TYR A 61 25.83 0.71 19.75
C TYR A 61 26.45 -0.22 20.82
N GLY A 62 27.73 -0.51 20.65
CA GLY A 62 28.51 -1.31 21.61
C GLY A 62 28.73 -2.78 21.26
N LEU A 63 28.31 -3.23 20.08
CA LEU A 63 28.59 -4.56 19.57
C LEU A 63 29.98 -4.65 18.91
N THR A 64 30.58 -5.85 18.89
CA THR A 64 31.79 -6.12 18.09
C THR A 64 31.48 -6.00 16.60
N PHE A 65 32.48 -5.76 15.75
CA PHE A 65 32.34 -5.67 14.32
C PHE A 65 31.61 -6.91 13.74
N GLU A 66 32.09 -8.11 14.08
CA GLU A 66 31.51 -9.38 13.62
C GLU A 66 30.03 -9.52 14.05
N ALA A 67 29.67 -9.08 15.27
CA ALA A 67 28.29 -9.12 15.74
C ALA A 67 27.41 -8.11 15.00
N GLN A 68 27.94 -6.93 14.66
CA GLN A 68 27.23 -5.93 13.86
C GLN A 68 26.94 -6.45 12.46
N GLU A 69 27.94 -7.04 11.80
CA GLU A 69 27.80 -7.61 10.46
C GLU A 69 26.86 -8.84 10.45
N ALA A 70 26.96 -9.71 11.45
CA ALA A 70 26.06 -10.86 11.58
C ALA A 70 24.60 -10.45 11.76
N ILE A 71 24.35 -9.44 12.60
CA ILE A 71 22.99 -8.90 12.82
C ILE A 71 22.54 -8.14 11.59
N GLY A 72 23.37 -7.28 10.98
CA GLY A 72 23.07 -6.52 9.77
C GLY A 72 22.69 -7.42 8.62
N GLY A 73 23.51 -8.43 8.33
CA GLY A 73 23.25 -9.40 7.29
C GLY A 73 21.96 -10.20 7.52
N SER A 74 21.74 -10.69 8.77
CA SER A 74 20.52 -11.42 9.12
C SER A 74 19.26 -10.56 8.96
N LEU A 75 19.29 -9.32 9.40
CA LEU A 75 18.17 -8.39 9.29
C LEU A 75 17.91 -7.98 7.84
N SER A 76 18.93 -7.87 7.00
CA SER A 76 18.82 -7.64 5.56
C SER A 76 18.06 -8.78 4.84
N ILE A 77 18.32 -10.03 5.25
CA ILE A 77 17.60 -11.21 4.75
C ILE A 77 16.14 -11.15 5.19
N VAL A 78 15.86 -10.86 6.46
CA VAL A 78 14.50 -10.73 6.99
C VAL A 78 13.76 -9.60 6.27
N ALA A 79 14.39 -8.43 6.11
CA ALA A 79 13.82 -7.30 5.39
C ALA A 79 13.46 -7.66 3.94
N THR A 80 14.35 -8.38 3.22
CA THR A 80 14.07 -8.87 1.87
C THR A 80 12.85 -9.79 1.84
N GLY A 81 12.71 -10.69 2.81
CA GLY A 81 11.54 -11.55 2.98
C GLY A 81 10.26 -10.76 3.18
N LEU A 82 10.30 -9.74 4.05
CA LEU A 82 9.16 -8.85 4.32
C LEU A 82 8.76 -8.05 3.08
N VAL A 83 9.72 -7.43 2.36
CA VAL A 83 9.46 -6.73 1.09
C VAL A 83 8.80 -7.66 0.08
N THR A 84 9.34 -8.87 -0.07
CA THR A 84 8.80 -9.86 -1.00
C THR A 84 7.35 -10.21 -0.65
N TRP A 85 7.11 -10.57 0.61
CA TRP A 85 5.77 -10.90 1.09
C TRP A 85 4.79 -9.74 0.86
N MET A 86 5.19 -8.51 1.22
CA MET A 86 4.38 -7.30 1.05
C MET A 86 4.01 -7.04 -0.41
N VAL A 87 5.00 -7.09 -1.33
CA VAL A 87 4.77 -6.83 -2.76
C VAL A 87 3.77 -7.84 -3.36
N PHE A 88 3.84 -9.13 -2.97
CA PHE A 88 2.88 -10.13 -3.42
C PHE A 88 1.51 -10.03 -2.72
N TRP A 89 1.50 -9.72 -1.44
CA TRP A 89 0.26 -9.51 -0.68
C TRP A 89 -0.55 -8.36 -1.29
N MET A 90 0.12 -7.28 -1.64
CA MET A 90 -0.52 -6.10 -2.22
C MET A 90 -1.16 -6.36 -3.58
N LEU A 91 -0.56 -7.21 -4.43
CA LEU A 91 -1.19 -7.63 -5.68
C LEU A 91 -2.56 -8.32 -5.46
N ARG A 92 -2.74 -8.96 -4.31
CA ARG A 92 -3.97 -9.70 -3.96
C ARG A 92 -4.99 -8.79 -3.27
N THR A 93 -4.56 -7.99 -2.33
CA THR A 93 -5.42 -7.26 -1.36
C THR A 93 -5.80 -5.86 -1.82
N ALA A 94 -5.06 -5.25 -2.75
CA ALA A 94 -5.33 -3.87 -3.20
C ALA A 94 -6.77 -3.61 -3.69
N LYS A 95 -7.50 -4.64 -4.10
CA LYS A 95 -8.89 -4.53 -4.58
C LYS A 95 -9.90 -4.41 -3.43
N ASP A 96 -9.63 -5.06 -2.31
CA ASP A 96 -10.58 -5.23 -1.21
C ASP A 96 -10.32 -4.26 -0.04
N MET A 97 -9.14 -3.61 -0.04
CA MET A 97 -8.71 -2.68 1.02
C MET A 97 -9.76 -1.62 1.35
N ARG A 98 -10.42 -1.06 0.34
CA ARG A 98 -11.43 -0.03 0.55
C ARG A 98 -12.65 -0.56 1.31
N SER A 99 -13.15 -1.74 0.95
CA SER A 99 -14.30 -2.36 1.63
C SER A 99 -13.95 -2.84 3.03
N GLU A 100 -12.75 -3.38 3.21
CA GLU A 100 -12.25 -3.80 4.53
C GLU A 100 -12.12 -2.63 5.49
N LEU A 101 -11.53 -1.51 5.05
CA LEU A 101 -11.39 -0.30 5.85
C LEU A 101 -12.76 0.30 6.21
N GLN A 102 -13.71 0.35 5.27
CA GLN A 102 -15.06 0.84 5.53
C GLN A 102 -15.78 -0.04 6.55
N GLY A 103 -15.72 -1.36 6.38
CA GLY A 103 -16.30 -2.29 7.34
C GLY A 103 -15.63 -2.25 8.72
N ALA A 104 -14.33 -1.96 8.81
CA ALA A 104 -13.63 -1.74 10.07
C ALA A 104 -14.10 -0.47 10.78
N VAL A 105 -14.31 0.63 10.02
CA VAL A 105 -14.86 1.89 10.55
C VAL A 105 -16.28 1.69 11.07
N ASP A 106 -17.15 0.98 10.33
CA ASP A 106 -18.53 0.72 10.75
C ASP A 106 -18.58 -0.05 12.08
N ARG A 107 -17.79 -1.11 12.21
CA ARG A 107 -17.65 -1.85 13.46
C ARG A 107 -17.08 -1.00 14.59
N ALA A 108 -16.10 -0.14 14.29
CA ALA A 108 -15.48 0.74 15.26
C ALA A 108 -16.45 1.82 15.78
N ILE A 109 -17.30 2.35 14.91
CA ILE A 109 -18.31 3.37 15.29
C ILE A 109 -19.47 2.76 16.07
N ALA A 110 -19.87 1.51 15.73
CA ALA A 110 -20.91 0.77 16.47
C ALA A 110 -20.42 0.26 17.84
N GLY A 111 -19.11 0.18 18.04
CA GLY A 111 -18.46 -0.35 19.25
C GLY A 111 -17.95 0.74 20.21
N ALA A 112 -16.81 0.45 20.84
CA ALA A 112 -16.19 1.35 21.81
C ALA A 112 -15.64 2.63 21.14
N ALA A 113 -15.63 3.74 21.90
CA ALA A 113 -15.14 5.05 21.45
C ALA A 113 -13.69 5.05 20.93
N TRP A 114 -12.87 4.07 21.32
CA TRP A 114 -11.47 3.88 20.92
C TRP A 114 -11.30 3.01 19.66
N GLY A 115 -12.36 2.37 19.16
CA GLY A 115 -12.28 1.50 18.00
C GLY A 115 -11.71 2.20 16.77
N LEU A 116 -12.10 3.45 16.52
CA LEU A 116 -11.60 4.21 15.37
C LEU A 116 -10.13 4.62 15.52
N VAL A 117 -9.67 4.90 16.77
CA VAL A 117 -8.24 5.13 17.06
C VAL A 117 -7.45 3.87 16.70
N ALA A 118 -7.93 2.69 17.15
CA ALA A 118 -7.27 1.42 16.86
C ALA A 118 -7.23 1.11 15.36
N VAL A 119 -8.33 1.31 14.63
CA VAL A 119 -8.36 1.10 13.16
C VAL A 119 -7.35 2.01 12.45
N ALA A 120 -7.33 3.30 12.76
CA ALA A 120 -6.38 4.24 12.17
C ALA A 120 -4.94 3.91 12.57
N PHE A 121 -4.70 3.59 13.85
CA PHE A 121 -3.39 3.22 14.37
C PHE A 121 -2.83 1.96 13.70
N LEU A 122 -3.61 0.89 13.61
CA LEU A 122 -3.17 -0.37 13.01
C LEU A 122 -2.94 -0.23 11.50
N ALA A 123 -3.84 0.47 10.80
CA ALA A 123 -3.74 0.63 9.36
C ALA A 123 -2.54 1.51 8.94
N VAL A 124 -2.30 2.63 9.63
CA VAL A 124 -1.17 3.53 9.33
C VAL A 124 0.12 3.06 9.99
N GLY A 125 0.03 2.44 11.18
CA GLY A 125 1.19 1.94 11.93
C GLY A 125 1.91 0.83 11.19
N ARG A 126 1.17 0.00 10.47
CA ARG A 126 1.75 -1.02 9.60
C ARG A 126 2.66 -0.39 8.54
N GLU A 127 2.16 0.59 7.77
CA GLU A 127 2.94 1.27 6.75
C GLU A 127 4.13 2.04 7.34
N GLY A 128 3.94 2.60 8.54
CA GLY A 128 5.01 3.28 9.28
C GLY A 128 6.13 2.34 9.73
N ILE A 129 5.81 1.14 10.22
CA ILE A 129 6.81 0.12 10.61
C ILE A 129 7.53 -0.39 9.36
N GLU A 130 6.82 -0.68 8.27
CA GLU A 130 7.41 -1.11 7.01
C GLU A 130 8.40 -0.05 6.50
N THR A 131 8.01 1.23 6.50
CA THR A 131 8.89 2.36 6.14
C THR A 131 10.14 2.42 7.02
N ALA A 132 10.01 2.26 8.34
CA ALA A 132 11.13 2.29 9.28
C ALA A 132 12.12 1.14 9.01
N LEU A 133 11.62 -0.08 8.77
CA LEU A 133 12.44 -1.25 8.46
C LEU A 133 13.19 -1.11 7.13
N PHE A 134 12.49 -0.64 6.08
CA PHE A 134 13.11 -0.46 4.76
C PHE A 134 14.17 0.63 4.77
N LEU A 135 13.88 1.73 5.45
CA LEU A 135 14.82 2.83 5.58
C LEU A 135 16.05 2.42 6.38
N TRP A 136 15.86 1.69 7.47
CA TRP A 136 16.94 1.14 8.26
C TRP A 136 17.83 0.18 7.44
N SER A 137 17.22 -0.77 6.69
CA SER A 137 17.96 -1.66 5.77
C SER A 137 18.77 -0.88 4.74
N ALA A 138 18.20 0.19 4.19
CA ALA A 138 18.87 1.03 3.20
C ALA A 138 20.03 1.84 3.81
N VAL A 139 19.92 2.25 5.08
CA VAL A 139 21.01 2.91 5.83
C VAL A 139 22.14 1.93 6.05
N GLN A 140 21.85 0.72 6.51
CA GLN A 140 22.85 -0.33 6.71
C GLN A 140 23.60 -0.66 5.42
N ALA A 141 22.86 -0.95 4.33
CA ALA A 141 23.44 -1.28 3.04
C ALA A 141 24.29 -0.18 2.41
N THR A 142 24.06 1.09 2.74
CA THR A 142 24.83 2.22 2.19
C THR A 142 25.93 2.73 3.09
N GLY A 143 25.91 2.36 4.39
CA GLY A 143 26.81 2.91 5.41
C GLY A 143 26.65 4.41 5.66
N ALA A 144 25.59 5.02 5.07
CA ALA A 144 25.34 6.47 5.14
C ALA A 144 23.92 6.72 5.65
N THR A 145 23.77 7.53 6.68
CA THR A 145 22.47 7.81 7.30
C THR A 145 21.72 8.95 6.61
N THR A 146 22.44 10.04 6.26
CA THR A 146 21.80 11.30 5.81
C THR A 146 21.10 11.16 4.46
N MET A 147 21.74 10.56 3.46
CA MET A 147 21.19 10.46 2.10
C MET A 147 19.95 9.58 2.00
N PRO A 148 19.89 8.40 2.65
CA PRO A 148 18.66 7.61 2.74
C PRO A 148 17.50 8.34 3.41
N LEU A 149 17.76 9.01 4.55
CA LEU A 149 16.75 9.77 5.29
C LEU A 149 16.17 10.93 4.48
N VAL A 150 17.03 11.71 3.82
CA VAL A 150 16.59 12.82 2.94
C VAL A 150 15.77 12.28 1.77
N GLY A 151 16.22 11.21 1.12
CA GLY A 151 15.47 10.57 0.05
C GLY A 151 14.07 10.14 0.47
N ALA A 152 13.97 9.38 1.57
CA ALA A 152 12.69 8.91 2.10
C ALA A 152 11.80 10.07 2.55
N GLY A 153 12.34 11.08 3.21
CA GLY A 153 11.62 12.28 3.63
C GLY A 153 11.00 13.03 2.44
N LEU A 154 11.76 13.24 1.37
CA LEU A 154 11.25 13.84 0.13
C LEU A 154 10.17 12.97 -0.52
N GLY A 155 10.33 11.64 -0.51
CA GLY A 155 9.32 10.69 -0.96
C GLY A 155 8.02 10.82 -0.19
N LEU A 156 8.11 10.88 1.15
CA LEU A 156 6.96 11.04 2.03
C LEU A 156 6.23 12.37 1.80
N VAL A 157 6.97 13.47 1.70
CA VAL A 157 6.38 14.80 1.41
C VAL A 157 5.67 14.79 0.06
N THR A 158 6.27 14.20 -0.96
CA THR A 158 5.64 14.04 -2.27
C THR A 158 4.37 13.18 -2.18
N ALA A 159 4.40 12.10 -1.41
CA ALA A 159 3.24 11.23 -1.19
C ALA A 159 2.08 11.96 -0.51
N VAL A 160 2.35 12.76 0.51
CA VAL A 160 1.33 13.59 1.19
C VAL A 160 0.72 14.59 0.22
N ALA A 161 1.54 15.27 -0.60
CA ALA A 161 1.07 16.21 -1.61
C ALA A 161 0.20 15.51 -2.66
N LEU A 162 0.61 14.36 -3.17
CA LEU A 162 -0.17 13.57 -4.13
C LEU A 162 -1.46 13.03 -3.50
N GLY A 163 -1.41 12.52 -2.27
CA GLY A 163 -2.59 12.07 -1.53
C GLY A 163 -3.62 13.18 -1.34
N TRP A 164 -3.16 14.39 -1.02
CA TRP A 164 -4.03 15.57 -0.92
C TRP A 164 -4.67 15.95 -2.27
N LEU A 165 -3.90 15.90 -3.37
CA LEU A 165 -4.42 16.16 -4.72
C LEU A 165 -5.45 15.09 -5.16
N VAL A 166 -5.22 13.83 -4.81
CA VAL A 166 -6.19 12.74 -5.02
C VAL A 166 -7.45 12.96 -4.19
N TYR A 167 -7.30 13.34 -2.91
CA TYR A 167 -8.44 13.68 -2.04
C TYR A 167 -9.28 14.82 -2.61
N ARG A 168 -8.64 15.85 -3.19
CA ARG A 168 -9.31 16.97 -3.86
C ARG A 168 -9.94 16.61 -5.22
N GLY A 169 -9.72 15.39 -5.73
CA GLY A 169 -10.22 14.96 -7.03
C GLY A 169 -9.49 15.59 -8.23
N VAL A 170 -8.39 16.32 -8.00
CA VAL A 170 -7.59 16.98 -9.04
C VAL A 170 -6.79 15.97 -9.85
N LEU A 171 -6.29 14.91 -9.20
CA LEU A 171 -5.48 13.86 -9.82
C LEU A 171 -6.22 12.52 -9.85
N ARG A 172 -6.25 11.91 -11.06
CA ARG A 172 -6.65 10.52 -11.26
C ARG A 172 -5.41 9.70 -11.58
N ILE A 173 -4.75 9.17 -10.55
CA ILE A 173 -3.57 8.32 -10.71
C ILE A 173 -4.03 6.88 -10.93
N ASP A 174 -3.51 6.20 -11.94
CA ASP A 174 -3.64 4.74 -12.08
C ASP A 174 -2.73 4.05 -11.05
N LEU A 175 -3.23 3.98 -9.81
CA LEU A 175 -2.53 3.39 -8.68
C LEU A 175 -2.08 1.95 -8.96
N ALA A 176 -2.90 1.17 -9.70
CA ALA A 176 -2.55 -0.21 -10.02
C ALA A 176 -1.32 -0.28 -10.93
N ARG A 177 -1.18 0.68 -11.86
CA ARG A 177 -0.01 0.77 -12.73
C ARG A 177 1.21 1.27 -11.95
N PHE A 178 1.03 2.30 -11.13
CA PHE A 178 2.08 2.84 -10.27
C PHE A 178 2.65 1.74 -9.35
N PHE A 179 1.80 1.03 -8.58
CA PHE A 179 2.25 -0.03 -7.68
C PHE A 179 2.84 -1.24 -8.41
N THR A 180 2.43 -1.51 -9.65
CA THR A 180 3.09 -2.56 -10.45
C THR A 180 4.54 -2.21 -10.79
N TRP A 181 4.81 -0.97 -11.20
CA TRP A 181 6.15 -0.55 -11.56
C TRP A 181 7.05 -0.36 -10.33
N THR A 182 6.55 0.28 -9.29
CA THR A 182 7.31 0.45 -8.04
C THR A 182 7.56 -0.87 -7.35
N GLY A 183 6.60 -1.80 -7.35
CA GLY A 183 6.79 -3.15 -6.80
C GLY A 183 7.84 -3.96 -7.57
N ALA A 184 7.88 -3.87 -8.91
CA ALA A 184 8.92 -4.51 -9.71
C ALA A 184 10.32 -3.94 -9.38
N LEU A 185 10.42 -2.61 -9.24
CA LEU A 185 11.67 -1.97 -8.84
C LEU A 185 12.09 -2.35 -7.43
N LEU A 186 11.15 -2.42 -6.49
CA LEU A 186 11.44 -2.85 -5.11
C LEU A 186 11.96 -4.28 -5.03
N ILE A 187 11.52 -5.19 -5.89
CA ILE A 187 12.09 -6.55 -5.98
C ILE A 187 13.58 -6.50 -6.37
N VAL A 188 13.95 -5.62 -7.31
CA VAL A 188 15.35 -5.45 -7.71
C VAL A 188 16.18 -4.84 -6.56
N VAL A 189 15.64 -3.82 -5.89
CA VAL A 189 16.29 -3.20 -4.72
C VAL A 189 16.46 -4.21 -3.59
N ALA A 190 15.42 -4.99 -3.29
CA ALA A 190 15.46 -6.05 -2.27
C ALA A 190 16.49 -7.14 -2.59
N GLY A 191 16.67 -7.47 -3.88
CA GLY A 191 17.75 -8.34 -4.35
C GLY A 191 19.14 -7.76 -4.02
N GLY A 192 19.32 -6.45 -4.19
CA GLY A 192 20.56 -5.77 -3.80
C GLY A 192 20.78 -5.77 -2.28
N VAL A 193 19.72 -5.57 -1.48
CA VAL A 193 19.77 -5.66 -0.02
C VAL A 193 20.11 -7.08 0.42
N LEU A 194 19.55 -8.08 -0.24
CA LEU A 194 19.86 -9.49 0.03
C LEU A 194 21.32 -9.83 -0.27
N ALA A 195 21.84 -9.40 -1.42
CA ALA A 195 23.24 -9.60 -1.78
C ALA A 195 24.16 -8.91 -0.78
N TYR A 196 23.83 -7.69 -0.36
CA TYR A 196 24.59 -6.99 0.69
C TYR A 196 24.52 -7.73 2.03
N GLY A 197 23.36 -8.25 2.43
CA GLY A 197 23.25 -9.06 3.64
C GLY A 197 24.07 -10.37 3.59
N VAL A 198 24.24 -10.96 2.40
CA VAL A 198 25.17 -12.08 2.20
C VAL A 198 26.62 -11.63 2.38
N HIS A 199 26.97 -10.44 1.87
CA HIS A 199 28.28 -9.83 2.07
C HIS A 199 28.61 -9.64 3.55
N ASP A 200 27.70 -9.02 4.31
CA ASP A 200 27.85 -8.81 5.76
C ASP A 200 28.08 -10.16 6.51
N LEU A 201 27.35 -11.21 6.13
CA LEU A 201 27.54 -12.54 6.72
C LEU A 201 28.87 -13.19 6.32
N GLN A 202 29.43 -12.83 5.17
CA GLN A 202 30.78 -13.24 4.77
C GLN A 202 31.84 -12.47 5.55
N GLU A 203 31.65 -11.16 5.80
CA GLU A 203 32.53 -10.35 6.64
C GLU A 203 32.48 -10.78 8.11
N ALA A 204 31.34 -11.21 8.62
CA ALA A 204 31.17 -11.83 9.92
C ALA A 204 31.82 -13.22 10.04
N GLY A 205 32.36 -13.80 8.96
CA GLY A 205 32.94 -15.13 8.94
C GLY A 205 31.93 -16.29 9.01
N ILE A 206 30.62 -15.99 8.92
CA ILE A 206 29.54 -16.99 8.95
C ILE A 206 29.42 -17.71 7.60
N LEU A 207 29.57 -16.97 6.49
CA LEU A 207 29.56 -17.51 5.14
C LEU A 207 30.95 -17.47 4.52
N PRO A 208 31.34 -18.49 3.74
CA PRO A 208 32.63 -18.51 3.06
C PRO A 208 32.64 -17.69 1.77
N GLY A 209 33.83 -17.39 1.24
CA GLY A 209 33.99 -16.91 -0.15
C GLY A 209 34.11 -15.40 -0.31
N LEU A 210 34.42 -14.65 0.75
CA LEU A 210 34.65 -13.20 0.69
C LEU A 210 35.72 -12.80 -0.34
N GLY A 211 36.78 -13.60 -0.50
CA GLY A 211 37.83 -13.38 -1.50
C GLY A 211 37.54 -13.92 -2.89
N ALA A 212 36.42 -14.63 -3.11
CA ALA A 212 36.05 -15.22 -4.41
C ALA A 212 35.16 -14.29 -5.20
N LEU A 213 35.75 -13.31 -5.90
CA LEU A 213 35.01 -12.35 -6.71
C LEU A 213 34.46 -12.97 -8.00
N ALA A 214 33.19 -12.74 -8.29
CA ALA A 214 32.54 -13.06 -9.56
C ALA A 214 32.97 -12.05 -10.64
N PHE A 215 33.03 -10.80 -10.27
CA PHE A 215 33.55 -9.70 -11.09
C PHE A 215 34.04 -8.56 -10.21
N ASP A 216 34.97 -7.79 -10.76
CA ASP A 216 35.43 -6.53 -10.18
C ASP A 216 35.44 -5.48 -11.30
N VAL A 217 34.51 -4.54 -11.25
CA VAL A 217 34.38 -3.43 -12.17
C VAL A 217 34.69 -2.08 -11.48
N SER A 218 35.34 -2.11 -10.32
CA SER A 218 35.70 -0.91 -9.56
C SER A 218 36.55 0.09 -10.35
N GLY A 219 37.34 -0.40 -11.33
CA GLY A 219 38.09 0.45 -12.26
C GLY A 219 37.18 1.23 -13.23
N ALA A 220 36.05 0.65 -13.65
CA ALA A 220 35.06 1.29 -14.53
C ALA A 220 33.98 2.05 -13.78
N VAL A 221 33.60 1.53 -12.60
CA VAL A 221 32.59 2.11 -11.70
C VAL A 221 33.21 2.33 -10.31
N PRO A 222 34.06 3.35 -10.14
CA PRO A 222 34.66 3.64 -8.84
C PRO A 222 33.59 3.91 -7.79
N PRO A 223 33.69 3.35 -6.56
CA PRO A 223 32.70 3.53 -5.49
C PRO A 223 32.42 5.01 -5.17
N GLY A 224 33.43 5.89 -5.29
CA GLY A 224 33.33 7.32 -5.03
C GLY A 224 32.80 8.14 -6.22
N SER A 225 32.58 7.54 -7.40
CA SER A 225 32.03 8.26 -8.54
C SER A 225 30.53 8.58 -8.33
N TRP A 226 30.04 9.65 -8.96
CA TRP A 226 28.62 10.03 -8.85
C TRP A 226 27.68 8.92 -9.37
N TYR A 227 28.05 8.23 -10.45
CA TYR A 227 27.27 7.12 -11.02
C TYR A 227 27.42 5.83 -10.19
N GLY A 228 28.60 5.53 -9.63
CA GLY A 228 28.80 4.44 -8.70
C GLY A 228 27.96 4.62 -7.44
N THR A 229 27.96 5.83 -6.87
CA THR A 229 27.12 6.20 -5.74
C THR A 229 25.62 6.12 -6.10
N LEU A 230 25.23 6.52 -7.32
CA LEU A 230 23.85 6.39 -7.79
C LEU A 230 23.44 4.92 -7.92
N LEU A 231 24.25 4.07 -8.52
CA LEU A 231 23.98 2.63 -8.66
C LEU A 231 23.89 1.93 -7.29
N LYS A 232 24.83 2.23 -6.39
CA LYS A 232 24.77 1.75 -5.01
C LYS A 232 23.50 2.23 -4.31
N GLY A 233 23.15 3.49 -4.44
CA GLY A 233 21.99 4.10 -3.79
C GLY A 233 20.63 3.77 -4.43
N THR A 234 20.60 3.20 -5.64
CA THR A 234 19.32 2.84 -6.31
C THR A 234 19.03 1.34 -6.27
N VAL A 235 20.00 0.52 -6.64
CA VAL A 235 19.83 -0.94 -6.76
C VAL A 235 20.77 -1.72 -5.83
N ASN A 236 21.47 -1.02 -4.96
CA ASN A 236 22.49 -1.56 -4.05
C ASN A 236 23.59 -2.34 -4.80
N PHE A 237 24.02 -1.82 -5.94
CA PHE A 237 25.06 -2.41 -6.77
C PHE A 237 26.43 -2.29 -6.10
N SER A 238 27.14 -3.42 -5.95
CA SER A 238 28.56 -3.46 -5.55
C SER A 238 29.45 -3.62 -6.77
N PRO A 239 30.46 -2.75 -6.99
CA PRO A 239 31.40 -2.89 -8.10
C PRO A 239 32.28 -4.13 -7.99
N ALA A 240 32.60 -4.58 -6.77
CA ALA A 240 33.29 -5.85 -6.49
C ALA A 240 32.29 -6.77 -5.82
N THR A 241 31.83 -7.80 -6.55
CA THR A 241 30.75 -8.71 -6.10
C THR A 241 31.29 -10.13 -6.03
N THR A 242 31.06 -10.82 -4.91
CA THR A 242 31.44 -12.23 -4.73
C THR A 242 30.51 -13.16 -5.51
N TRP A 243 30.96 -14.38 -5.80
CA TRP A 243 30.12 -15.37 -6.46
C TRP A 243 28.85 -15.68 -5.67
N LEU A 244 28.94 -15.72 -4.35
CA LEU A 244 27.78 -16.00 -3.49
C LEU A 244 26.73 -14.88 -3.56
N GLU A 245 27.16 -13.62 -3.53
CA GLU A 245 26.28 -12.46 -3.71
C GLU A 245 25.58 -12.49 -5.09
N ALA A 246 26.36 -12.68 -6.16
CA ALA A 246 25.85 -12.71 -7.53
C ALA A 246 24.83 -13.82 -7.75
N ILE A 247 25.13 -15.04 -7.29
CA ILE A 247 24.22 -16.18 -7.37
C ILE A 247 22.94 -15.91 -6.57
N THR A 248 23.07 -15.42 -5.36
CA THR A 248 21.93 -15.11 -4.49
C THR A 248 21.03 -14.06 -5.12
N TRP A 249 21.63 -13.00 -5.68
CA TRP A 249 20.90 -11.94 -6.38
C TRP A 249 20.09 -12.49 -7.57
N VAL A 250 20.73 -13.30 -8.44
CA VAL A 250 20.08 -13.89 -9.62
C VAL A 250 18.97 -14.85 -9.22
N LEU A 251 19.24 -15.75 -8.26
CA LEU A 251 18.27 -16.73 -7.79
C LEU A 251 17.07 -16.09 -7.10
N TYR A 252 17.23 -14.91 -6.53
CA TYR A 252 16.15 -14.15 -5.94
C TYR A 252 15.40 -13.31 -6.97
N VAL A 253 16.10 -12.43 -7.69
CA VAL A 253 15.47 -11.40 -8.55
C VAL A 253 14.77 -12.04 -9.75
N VAL A 254 15.42 -12.98 -10.44
CA VAL A 254 14.87 -13.53 -11.68
C VAL A 254 13.55 -14.26 -11.46
N PRO A 255 13.43 -15.25 -10.55
CA PRO A 255 12.17 -15.94 -10.32
C PRO A 255 11.12 -15.04 -9.70
N THR A 256 11.49 -14.22 -8.68
CA THR A 256 10.55 -13.35 -7.97
C THR A 256 9.94 -12.32 -8.90
N LEU A 257 10.76 -11.63 -9.70
CA LEU A 257 10.29 -10.63 -10.68
C LEU A 257 9.44 -11.29 -11.78
N THR A 258 9.83 -12.48 -12.25
CA THR A 258 9.06 -13.22 -13.27
C THR A 258 7.67 -13.58 -12.75
N VAL A 259 7.58 -14.15 -11.55
CA VAL A 259 6.30 -14.49 -10.92
C VAL A 259 5.46 -13.23 -10.67
N TYR A 260 6.07 -12.17 -10.15
CA TYR A 260 5.41 -10.89 -9.90
C TYR A 260 4.79 -10.30 -11.18
N LEU A 261 5.56 -10.21 -12.27
CA LEU A 261 5.09 -9.67 -13.55
C LEU A 261 4.00 -10.54 -14.18
N ARG A 262 4.09 -11.87 -14.06
CA ARG A 262 3.03 -12.78 -14.53
C ARG A 262 1.73 -12.59 -13.77
N LEU A 263 1.78 -12.47 -12.44
CA LEU A 263 0.60 -12.27 -11.60
C LEU A 263 -0.04 -10.90 -11.83
N SER A 264 0.77 -9.84 -11.94
CA SER A 264 0.25 -8.48 -12.22
C SER A 264 -0.42 -8.37 -13.59
N ARG A 265 0.08 -9.08 -14.62
CA ARG A 265 -0.55 -9.15 -15.95
C ARG A 265 -1.87 -9.91 -15.92
N ARG A 266 -1.97 -11.03 -15.18
CA ARG A 266 -3.20 -11.80 -15.02
C ARG A 266 -4.29 -11.00 -14.33
N GLY A 267 -3.95 -10.26 -13.28
CA GLY A 267 -4.88 -9.39 -12.56
C GLY A 267 -5.48 -8.26 -13.43
N ARG A 268 -4.74 -7.79 -14.43
CA ARG A 268 -5.23 -6.79 -15.40
C ARG A 268 -6.18 -7.37 -16.46
N ARG A 269 -5.92 -8.60 -16.94
CA ARG A 269 -6.77 -9.28 -17.96
C ARG A 269 -8.12 -9.70 -17.40
N ALA A 270 -8.23 -9.96 -16.10
CA ALA A 270 -9.47 -10.32 -15.42
C ALA A 270 -10.40 -9.13 -15.14
N ARG A 271 -10.04 -7.90 -15.52
CA ARG A 271 -10.89 -6.72 -15.35
C ARG A 271 -11.90 -6.71 -16.51
N PRO A 272 -13.22 -6.96 -16.28
CA PRO A 272 -14.23 -6.80 -17.31
C PRO A 272 -14.17 -5.37 -17.84
N ALA A 273 -14.29 -5.21 -19.17
CA ALA A 273 -14.53 -3.89 -19.75
C ALA A 273 -15.73 -3.26 -19.04
N PRO A 274 -15.72 -1.93 -18.77
CA PRO A 274 -16.91 -1.26 -18.25
C PRO A 274 -18.06 -1.65 -19.18
N SER A 275 -19.08 -2.31 -18.65
CA SER A 275 -20.31 -2.55 -19.39
C SER A 275 -20.85 -1.18 -19.76
N VAL A 276 -20.73 -0.82 -21.02
CA VAL A 276 -21.46 0.32 -21.59
C VAL A 276 -22.92 -0.02 -21.36
N PRO A 277 -23.69 0.80 -20.62
CA PRO A 277 -25.12 0.58 -20.53
C PRO A 277 -25.64 0.54 -21.96
N GLY A 278 -26.11 -0.63 -22.40
CA GLY A 278 -26.81 -0.72 -23.70
C GLY A 278 -27.94 0.31 -23.74
N PRO A 279 -28.27 0.85 -24.90
CA PRO A 279 -29.41 1.75 -25.00
C PRO A 279 -30.60 1.07 -24.32
N SER A 280 -31.16 1.75 -23.32
CA SER A 280 -32.36 1.30 -22.64
C SER A 280 -33.44 1.08 -23.70
N VAL A 281 -33.75 -0.17 -24.02
CA VAL A 281 -34.92 -0.53 -24.81
C VAL A 281 -36.11 -0.01 -24.00
N PRO A 282 -36.94 0.89 -24.54
CA PRO A 282 -38.16 1.32 -23.86
C PRO A 282 -38.98 0.07 -23.55
N ALA A 283 -39.37 -0.10 -22.29
CA ALA A 283 -40.30 -1.14 -21.90
C ALA A 283 -41.53 -1.02 -22.82
N PRO A 284 -42.07 -2.12 -23.39
CA PRO A 284 -43.31 -2.07 -24.13
C PRO A 284 -44.38 -1.48 -23.19
N SER A 285 -44.96 -0.38 -23.62
CA SER A 285 -46.09 0.25 -22.93
C SER A 285 -47.16 -0.83 -22.68
N ALA A 286 -47.42 -1.10 -21.40
CA ALA A 286 -48.52 -1.95 -21.02
C ALA A 286 -49.78 -1.38 -21.68
N SER A 287 -50.34 -2.12 -22.63
CA SER A 287 -51.66 -1.86 -23.19
C SER A 287 -52.64 -1.75 -22.05
N ALA A 288 -53.39 -0.65 -22.02
CA ALA A 288 -54.46 -0.43 -21.06
C ALA A 288 -55.40 -1.65 -21.02
N PRO A 289 -55.88 -2.07 -19.84
CA PRO A 289 -56.88 -3.12 -19.79
C PRO A 289 -58.16 -2.66 -20.45
N ASP A 290 -58.72 -3.53 -21.32
CA ASP A 290 -59.99 -3.37 -21.99
C ASP A 290 -61.08 -2.89 -21.03
N ALA A 291 -61.78 -1.83 -21.44
CA ALA A 291 -62.94 -1.33 -20.70
C ALA A 291 -64.04 -2.41 -20.69
N ALA A 292 -64.47 -2.81 -19.51
CA ALA A 292 -65.61 -3.67 -19.31
C ALA A 292 -66.87 -3.02 -19.86
N PRO A 293 -67.76 -3.76 -20.54
CA PRO A 293 -68.99 -3.19 -21.09
C PRO A 293 -69.94 -2.76 -19.93
N ALA A 294 -70.60 -1.59 -20.15
CA ALA A 294 -71.57 -1.01 -19.20
C ALA A 294 -72.78 -1.93 -19.03
N PRO A 295 -73.32 -2.09 -17.80
CA PRO A 295 -74.56 -2.83 -17.61
C PRO A 295 -75.77 -2.05 -18.13
N ALA A 296 -76.73 -2.78 -18.73
CA ALA A 296 -77.98 -2.27 -19.24
C ALA A 296 -78.89 -1.71 -18.12
N PRO A 297 -79.78 -0.74 -18.41
CA PRO A 297 -80.69 -0.15 -17.44
C PRO A 297 -81.82 -1.13 -17.08
N ALA A 298 -81.97 -1.36 -15.75
CA ALA A 298 -83.10 -2.08 -15.22
C ALA A 298 -84.27 -1.11 -14.97
N ASP A 299 -85.38 -1.47 -15.50
CA ASP A 299 -86.70 -0.81 -15.38
C ASP A 299 -87.16 -0.68 -13.93
N GLY A 300 -88.03 0.26 -13.79
CA GLY A 300 -88.57 0.85 -12.58
C GLY A 300 -89.29 -0.02 -11.59
N ASP A 301 -89.40 0.50 -10.46
CA ASP A 301 -90.69 0.53 -9.73
C ASP A 301 -90.66 1.63 -8.65
N PRO A 302 -91.76 2.38 -8.53
CA PRO A 302 -91.90 3.52 -7.64
C PRO A 302 -92.62 3.08 -6.36
N ALA A 303 -92.22 3.48 -5.21
CA ALA A 303 -93.01 3.85 -4.07
C ALA A 303 -92.35 3.74 -2.72
N ARG A 304 -92.44 4.79 -1.96
CA ARG A 304 -92.61 5.11 -0.57
C ARG A 304 -91.49 6.05 -0.07
N VAL A 305 -91.85 7.30 0.07
CA VAL A 305 -92.63 8.04 1.07
C VAL A 305 -92.12 7.89 2.53
N ALA A 306 -91.79 9.07 3.03
CA ALA A 306 -91.72 9.49 4.45
C ALA A 306 -90.53 8.90 5.26
N ASP A 307 -89.73 9.67 6.00
CA ASP A 307 -90.00 10.66 7.02
C ASP A 307 -88.62 11.26 7.44
N ALA A 308 -88.59 12.54 7.64
CA ALA A 308 -87.64 13.20 8.51
C ALA A 308 -88.24 13.09 9.99
N PRO A 309 -87.51 13.31 11.07
CA PRO A 309 -86.82 14.60 11.34
C PRO A 309 -85.61 14.53 12.23
N ALA A 310 -84.88 15.62 12.14
CA ALA A 310 -84.32 16.50 13.17
C ALA A 310 -83.51 15.99 14.37
N ALA A 311 -82.34 16.72 14.51
CA ALA A 311 -81.80 17.27 15.75
C ALA A 311 -81.12 16.32 16.77
N ARG A 312 -79.88 16.43 16.98
CA ARG A 312 -79.11 17.40 17.79
C ARG A 312 -77.61 17.22 17.57
#